data_820e3ca41779d7ea3bc7818cf480fa28
#
_entry.id   820e3ca41779d7ea3bc7818cf480fa28
#
_cell.length_a   1.000
_cell.length_b   1.000
_cell.length_c   1.000
_cell.angle_alpha   90.00
_cell.angle_beta   90.00
_cell.angle_gamma   90.00
#
_symmetry.space_group_name_H-M   'P 1'
#
loop_
_entity.id
_entity.type
_entity.pdbx_description
1 polymer ?
#
loop_
_entity_poly.entity_id
_entity_poly.type
_entity_poly.pdbx_seq_one_letter_code
_entity_poly.pdbx_strand_id
1 'polypeptide(L)'
;MNKGVIYYTKIREEYVGAHMEHMIAEKLLETALRKEYNINLSYEPRAEGEHGKPFLSYRPSLHYNISHSGEYVVCILADQEVGIDVQIHCRANYERMLRRMVPREQYLEILSDINVEKKFFEQWVLREAYIKWTGEGLSRDMRTISMDEGSHMLLDMEDGYSGAVWAMNPMEINWKYEDIILG
;
A
#
# COMPACT_ATOMS: atom_id res chain seq x y z
N MET A 1 5.41 -15.71 -14.81
CA MET A 1 5.86 -14.83 -13.74
C MET A 1 4.72 -13.85 -13.46
N ASN A 2 4.31 -13.73 -12.20
CA ASN A 2 3.21 -12.85 -11.83
C ASN A 2 3.60 -11.40 -12.10
N LYS A 3 2.62 -10.57 -12.48
CA LYS A 3 2.85 -9.18 -12.85
C LYS A 3 2.04 -8.24 -11.98
N GLY A 4 2.66 -7.14 -11.61
CA GLY A 4 2.03 -6.01 -10.96
C GLY A 4 2.39 -4.71 -11.67
N VAL A 5 1.47 -3.78 -11.71
CA VAL A 5 1.74 -2.42 -12.14
C VAL A 5 1.31 -1.44 -11.06
N ILE A 6 2.22 -0.59 -10.64
CA ILE A 6 1.93 0.49 -9.68
C ILE A 6 1.76 1.79 -10.46
N TYR A 7 0.57 2.33 -10.37
CA TYR A 7 0.30 3.71 -10.73
C TYR A 7 0.46 4.59 -9.52
N TYR A 8 1.10 5.72 -9.67
CA TYR A 8 1.25 6.69 -8.60
C TYR A 8 1.11 8.12 -9.08
N THR A 9 0.70 8.98 -8.18
CA THR A 9 0.63 10.43 -8.37
C THR A 9 1.11 11.14 -7.13
N LYS A 10 1.56 12.40 -7.31
CA LYS A 10 1.71 13.35 -6.21
C LYS A 10 0.49 14.26 -6.18
N ILE A 11 -0.04 14.51 -4.99
CA ILE A 11 -1.15 15.43 -4.78
C ILE A 11 -0.69 16.84 -5.17
N ARG A 12 -1.40 17.46 -6.08
CA ARG A 12 -1.11 18.82 -6.53
C ARG A 12 -1.32 19.83 -5.39
N GLU A 13 -0.57 20.92 -5.42
CA GLU A 13 -0.63 21.99 -4.38
C GLU A 13 -2.08 22.47 -4.14
N GLU A 14 -2.87 22.61 -5.19
CA GLU A 14 -4.28 23.05 -5.13
C GLU A 14 -5.20 22.09 -4.37
N TYR A 15 -4.79 20.82 -4.17
CA TYR A 15 -5.57 19.80 -3.45
C TYR A 15 -5.04 19.52 -2.04
N VAL A 16 -3.89 20.06 -1.68
CA VAL A 16 -3.29 19.86 -0.35
C VAL A 16 -4.20 20.43 0.74
N GLY A 17 -4.51 19.61 1.75
CA GLY A 17 -5.36 20.00 2.87
C GLY A 17 -6.86 20.07 2.57
N ALA A 18 -7.27 19.76 1.33
CA ALA A 18 -8.68 19.75 0.93
C ALA A 18 -9.36 18.38 1.15
N HIS A 19 -8.67 17.42 1.75
CA HIS A 19 -9.14 16.03 1.97
C HIS A 19 -9.61 15.35 0.68
N MET A 20 -8.86 15.57 -0.41
CA MET A 20 -9.19 15.06 -1.74
C MET A 20 -8.51 13.72 -2.05
N GLU A 21 -7.75 13.16 -1.10
CA GLU A 21 -6.94 11.94 -1.29
C GLU A 21 -7.77 10.77 -1.80
N HIS A 22 -8.98 10.61 -1.27
CA HIS A 22 -9.90 9.56 -1.72
C HIS A 22 -10.33 9.74 -3.18
N MET A 23 -10.68 10.97 -3.57
CA MET A 23 -11.09 11.27 -4.95
C MET A 23 -9.92 11.08 -5.94
N ILE A 24 -8.71 11.47 -5.53
CA ILE A 24 -7.50 11.27 -6.32
C ILE A 24 -7.21 9.78 -6.46
N ALA A 25 -7.36 9.00 -5.39
CA ALA A 25 -7.17 7.56 -5.40
C ALA A 25 -8.16 6.84 -6.33
N GLU A 26 -9.44 7.21 -6.28
CA GLU A 26 -10.46 6.68 -7.19
C GLU A 26 -10.14 7.04 -8.66
N LYS A 27 -9.71 8.27 -8.92
CA LYS A 27 -9.35 8.70 -10.27
C LYS A 27 -8.08 8.00 -10.78
N LEU A 28 -7.14 7.75 -9.90
CA LEU A 28 -5.92 6.98 -10.21
C LEU A 28 -6.27 5.53 -10.56
N LEU A 29 -7.13 4.87 -9.76
CA LEU A 29 -7.63 3.53 -10.04
C LEU A 29 -8.37 3.46 -11.39
N GLU A 30 -9.31 4.40 -11.63
CA GLU A 30 -10.02 4.49 -12.92
C GLU A 30 -9.04 4.60 -14.09
N THR A 31 -8.03 5.46 -13.96
CA THR A 31 -7.04 5.68 -15.01
C THR A 31 -6.20 4.43 -15.25
N ALA A 32 -5.74 3.76 -14.16
CA ALA A 32 -4.96 2.54 -14.24
C ALA A 32 -5.75 1.41 -14.93
N LEU A 33 -6.98 1.15 -14.50
CA LEU A 33 -7.85 0.12 -15.07
C LEU A 33 -8.16 0.38 -16.56
N ARG A 34 -8.41 1.64 -16.91
CA ARG A 34 -8.65 2.01 -18.32
C ARG A 34 -7.43 1.79 -19.20
N LYS A 35 -6.24 2.20 -18.73
CA LYS A 35 -4.99 2.11 -19.51
C LYS A 35 -4.48 0.67 -19.66
N GLU A 36 -4.57 -0.14 -18.61
CA GLU A 36 -4.04 -1.50 -18.61
C GLU A 36 -5.01 -2.52 -19.22
N TYR A 37 -6.30 -2.35 -18.98
CA TYR A 37 -7.31 -3.38 -19.29
C TYR A 37 -8.48 -2.87 -20.13
N ASN A 38 -8.49 -1.59 -20.51
CA ASN A 38 -9.63 -0.93 -21.17
C ASN A 38 -10.95 -1.07 -20.38
N ILE A 39 -10.85 -1.06 -19.05
CA ILE A 39 -11.97 -1.17 -18.12
C ILE A 39 -12.44 0.23 -17.73
N ASN A 40 -13.74 0.46 -17.82
CA ASN A 40 -14.38 1.67 -17.29
C ASN A 40 -14.95 1.35 -15.90
N LEU A 41 -14.33 1.90 -14.87
CA LEU A 41 -14.66 1.65 -13.47
C LEU A 41 -16.12 1.98 -13.13
N SER A 42 -16.73 2.96 -13.82
CA SER A 42 -18.14 3.34 -13.59
C SER A 42 -19.14 2.22 -13.93
N TYR A 43 -18.74 1.24 -14.71
CA TYR A 43 -19.57 0.08 -15.08
C TYR A 43 -19.13 -1.22 -14.42
N GLU A 44 -18.08 -1.19 -13.58
CA GLU A 44 -17.58 -2.37 -12.88
C GLU A 44 -18.11 -2.39 -11.43
N PRO A 45 -18.98 -3.34 -11.10
CA PRO A 45 -19.45 -3.45 -9.73
C PRO A 45 -18.31 -3.87 -8.80
N ARG A 46 -18.23 -3.16 -7.69
CA ARG A 46 -17.30 -3.48 -6.61
C ARG A 46 -18.06 -4.09 -5.44
N ALA A 47 -17.42 -5.03 -4.78
CA ALA A 47 -17.87 -5.57 -3.51
C ALA A 47 -16.74 -5.46 -2.49
N GLU A 48 -17.06 -5.72 -1.24
CA GLU A 48 -16.12 -5.71 -0.14
C GLU A 48 -16.01 -7.10 0.46
N GLY A 49 -14.78 -7.50 0.84
CA GLY A 49 -14.54 -8.69 1.64
C GLY A 49 -15.01 -8.50 3.08
N GLU A 50 -14.84 -9.53 3.90
CA GLU A 50 -15.33 -9.58 5.28
C GLU A 50 -14.90 -8.38 6.15
N HIS A 51 -13.71 -7.80 5.86
CA HIS A 51 -13.17 -6.67 6.59
C HIS A 51 -13.04 -5.40 5.74
N GLY A 52 -13.84 -5.27 4.69
CA GLY A 52 -13.94 -4.05 3.88
C GLY A 52 -12.88 -3.90 2.78
N LYS A 53 -12.05 -4.92 2.49
CA LYS A 53 -11.14 -4.88 1.34
C LYS A 53 -11.95 -4.90 0.04
N PRO A 54 -11.88 -3.84 -0.81
CA PRO A 54 -12.67 -3.78 -2.03
C PRO A 54 -12.08 -4.67 -3.14
N PHE A 55 -12.96 -5.24 -3.97
CA PHE A 55 -12.59 -6.01 -5.16
C PHE A 55 -13.59 -5.83 -6.30
N LEU A 56 -13.17 -6.15 -7.53
CA LEU A 56 -14.02 -6.12 -8.73
C LEU A 56 -14.82 -7.42 -8.84
N SER A 57 -16.14 -7.35 -8.65
CA SER A 57 -17.00 -8.53 -8.53
C SER A 57 -17.00 -9.45 -9.76
N TYR A 58 -16.83 -8.88 -10.97
CA TYR A 58 -16.83 -9.62 -12.22
C TYR A 58 -15.43 -9.94 -12.76
N ARG A 59 -14.38 -9.60 -11.99
CA ARG A 59 -12.98 -9.76 -12.42
C ARG A 59 -12.15 -10.48 -11.35
N PRO A 60 -12.45 -11.75 -11.05
CA PRO A 60 -11.83 -12.45 -9.91
C PRO A 60 -10.31 -12.70 -10.07
N SER A 61 -9.77 -12.52 -11.26
CA SER A 61 -8.32 -12.63 -11.55
C SER A 61 -7.60 -11.28 -11.66
N LEU A 62 -8.32 -10.18 -11.41
CA LEU A 62 -7.74 -8.83 -11.42
C LEU A 62 -7.90 -8.23 -10.03
N HIS A 63 -6.79 -8.05 -9.36
CA HIS A 63 -6.72 -7.55 -7.99
C HIS A 63 -6.15 -6.14 -7.98
N TYR A 64 -6.61 -5.34 -7.04
CA TYR A 64 -6.05 -4.01 -6.83
C TYR A 64 -5.97 -3.68 -5.33
N ASN A 65 -5.09 -2.77 -5.01
CA ASN A 65 -5.02 -2.18 -3.70
C ASN A 65 -4.52 -0.74 -3.80
N ILE A 66 -4.90 0.11 -2.86
CA ILE A 66 -4.60 1.54 -2.86
C ILE A 66 -4.02 1.93 -1.50
N SER A 67 -3.09 2.88 -1.52
CA SER A 67 -2.59 3.56 -0.33
C SER A 67 -2.30 5.02 -0.63
N HIS A 68 -2.38 5.86 0.38
CA HIS A 68 -1.96 7.25 0.29
C HIS A 68 -1.38 7.74 1.62
N SER A 69 -0.37 8.57 1.54
CA SER A 69 0.23 9.23 2.70
C SER A 69 1.06 10.43 2.26
N GLY A 70 0.93 11.55 2.98
CA GLY A 70 1.57 12.80 2.58
C GLY A 70 1.14 13.23 1.19
N GLU A 71 2.09 13.38 0.28
CA GLU A 71 1.82 13.78 -1.11
C GLU A 71 1.53 12.59 -2.04
N TYR A 72 1.82 11.36 -1.63
CA TYR A 72 1.69 10.18 -2.50
C TYR A 72 0.32 9.54 -2.42
N VAL A 73 -0.22 9.23 -3.59
CA VAL A 73 -1.30 8.27 -3.78
C VAL A 73 -0.79 7.19 -4.72
N VAL A 74 -0.94 5.93 -4.34
CA VAL A 74 -0.50 4.76 -5.10
C VAL A 74 -1.62 3.77 -5.28
N CYS A 75 -1.66 3.13 -6.44
CA CYS A 75 -2.58 2.06 -6.77
C CYS A 75 -1.81 0.94 -7.45
N ILE A 76 -1.90 -0.28 -6.93
CA ILE A 76 -1.36 -1.47 -7.60
C ILE A 76 -2.48 -2.27 -8.25
N LEU A 77 -2.25 -2.71 -9.50
CA LEU A 77 -3.04 -3.72 -10.20
C LEU A 77 -2.20 -4.98 -10.34
N ALA A 78 -2.75 -6.15 -10.05
CA ALA A 78 -2.02 -7.42 -10.10
C ALA A 78 -2.92 -8.59 -10.53
N ASP A 79 -2.28 -9.68 -10.98
CA ASP A 79 -2.90 -10.95 -11.34
C ASP A 79 -3.04 -11.92 -10.15
N GLN A 80 -2.77 -11.45 -8.95
CA GLN A 80 -2.97 -12.17 -7.68
C GLN A 80 -3.36 -11.19 -6.57
N GLU A 81 -3.89 -11.71 -5.47
CA GLU A 81 -4.15 -10.90 -4.27
C GLU A 81 -2.90 -10.14 -3.86
N VAL A 82 -3.07 -8.86 -3.56
CA VAL A 82 -1.98 -7.93 -3.29
C VAL A 82 -2.38 -6.91 -2.23
N GLY A 83 -1.41 -6.47 -1.45
CA GLY A 83 -1.50 -5.30 -0.57
C GLY A 83 -0.36 -4.34 -0.86
N ILE A 84 -0.64 -3.04 -0.82
CA ILE A 84 0.35 -1.97 -0.94
C ILE A 84 0.17 -0.98 0.20
N ASP A 85 1.27 -0.52 0.76
CA ASP A 85 1.26 0.58 1.70
C ASP A 85 2.36 1.59 1.41
N VAL A 86 2.05 2.87 1.63
CA VAL A 86 3.02 3.97 1.60
C VAL A 86 2.80 4.84 2.82
N GLN A 87 3.89 5.34 3.40
CA GLN A 87 3.83 6.15 4.61
C GLN A 87 4.89 7.25 4.58
N ILE A 88 4.45 8.50 4.80
CA ILE A 88 5.35 9.61 5.10
C ILE A 88 5.96 9.43 6.49
N HIS A 89 7.26 9.67 6.62
CA HIS A 89 7.91 9.66 7.92
C HIS A 89 7.46 10.86 8.74
N CYS A 90 7.07 10.63 9.96
CA CYS A 90 6.65 11.67 10.88
C CYS A 90 7.15 11.38 12.30
N ARG A 91 7.25 12.40 13.12
CA ARG A 91 7.61 12.23 14.52
C ARG A 91 6.61 11.33 15.24
N ALA A 92 7.10 10.23 15.80
CA ALA A 92 6.29 9.28 16.54
C ALA A 92 7.06 8.75 17.77
N ASN A 93 6.34 8.17 18.71
CA ASN A 93 6.96 7.41 19.78
C ASN A 93 7.29 6.00 19.26
N TYR A 94 8.41 5.89 18.55
CA TYR A 94 8.84 4.64 17.90
C TYR A 94 8.96 3.50 18.90
N GLU A 95 9.51 3.76 20.09
CA GLU A 95 9.65 2.74 21.13
C GLU A 95 8.31 2.12 21.51
N ARG A 96 7.30 2.97 21.80
CA ARG A 96 5.96 2.50 22.19
C ARG A 96 5.26 1.75 21.07
N MET A 97 5.41 2.22 19.84
CA MET A 97 4.76 1.64 18.67
C MET A 97 5.42 0.30 18.29
N LEU A 98 6.74 0.23 18.25
CA LEU A 98 7.49 -1.00 17.97
C LEU A 98 7.14 -2.14 18.94
N ARG A 99 6.96 -1.86 20.23
CA ARG A 99 6.54 -2.88 21.21
C ARG A 99 5.22 -3.57 20.88
N ARG A 100 4.35 -2.90 20.09
CA ARG A 100 3.04 -3.42 19.66
C ARG A 100 3.07 -3.99 18.25
N MET A 101 4.14 -3.75 17.52
CA MET A 101 4.21 -4.03 16.09
C MET A 101 5.14 -5.20 15.77
N VAL A 102 6.24 -5.34 16.49
CA VAL A 102 7.28 -6.34 16.19
C VAL A 102 7.57 -7.24 17.39
N PRO A 103 8.10 -8.47 17.17
CA PRO A 103 8.63 -9.31 18.22
C PRO A 103 9.77 -8.62 18.99
N ARG A 104 9.98 -9.03 20.25
CA ARG A 104 10.94 -8.39 21.16
C ARG A 104 12.37 -8.31 20.61
N GLU A 105 12.82 -9.34 19.94
CA GLU A 105 14.17 -9.41 19.37
C GLU A 105 14.36 -8.34 18.29
N GLN A 106 13.42 -8.26 17.35
CA GLN A 106 13.41 -7.25 16.31
C GLN A 106 13.25 -5.83 16.86
N TYR A 107 12.47 -5.66 17.94
CA TYR A 107 12.34 -4.38 18.65
C TYR A 107 13.68 -3.85 19.14
N LEU A 108 14.50 -4.70 19.79
CA LEU A 108 15.80 -4.30 20.31
C LEU A 108 16.77 -3.96 19.17
N GLU A 109 16.76 -4.73 18.11
CA GLU A 109 17.57 -4.50 16.92
C GLU A 109 17.26 -3.13 16.28
N ILE A 110 15.98 -2.82 16.05
CA ILE A 110 15.56 -1.57 15.43
C ILE A 110 15.91 -0.37 16.31
N LEU A 111 15.68 -0.44 17.62
CA LEU A 111 16.00 0.67 18.53
C LEU A 111 17.49 0.96 18.65
N SER A 112 18.35 -0.01 18.37
CA SER A 112 19.80 0.17 18.35
C SER A 112 20.35 0.67 17.01
N ASP A 113 19.50 0.75 15.97
CA ASP A 113 19.91 1.20 14.65
C ASP A 113 20.12 2.72 14.61
N ILE A 114 21.12 3.18 13.87
CA ILE A 114 21.39 4.61 13.68
C ILE A 114 20.25 5.33 12.95
N ASN A 115 19.49 4.58 12.14
CA ASN A 115 18.34 5.07 11.36
C ASN A 115 17.02 4.48 11.90
N VAL A 116 16.80 4.55 13.21
CA VAL A 116 15.61 3.99 13.87
C VAL A 116 14.28 4.42 13.18
N GLU A 117 14.18 5.68 12.77
CA GLU A 117 13.00 6.19 12.06
C GLU A 117 12.74 5.42 10.76
N LYS A 118 13.72 5.32 9.88
CA LYS A 118 13.59 4.59 8.62
C LYS A 118 13.23 3.12 8.87
N LYS A 119 13.93 2.47 9.79
CA LYS A 119 13.67 1.07 10.16
C LYS A 119 12.26 0.87 10.72
N PHE A 120 11.79 1.80 11.53
CA PHE A 120 10.41 1.79 12.04
C PHE A 120 9.42 1.83 10.88
N PHE A 121 9.53 2.79 9.95
CA PHE A 121 8.59 2.93 8.85
C PHE A 121 8.67 1.80 7.83
N GLU A 122 9.85 1.22 7.58
CA GLU A 122 9.98 -0.01 6.79
C GLU A 122 9.15 -1.16 7.40
N GLN A 123 9.23 -1.34 8.72
CA GLN A 123 8.45 -2.37 9.41
C GLN A 123 6.96 -2.07 9.45
N TRP A 124 6.61 -0.78 9.55
CA TRP A 124 5.22 -0.33 9.50
C TRP A 124 4.58 -0.66 8.16
N VAL A 125 5.15 -0.19 7.04
CA VAL A 125 4.57 -0.39 5.71
C VAL A 125 4.53 -1.87 5.29
N LEU A 126 5.51 -2.67 5.71
CA LEU A 126 5.47 -4.12 5.48
C LEU A 126 4.24 -4.77 6.14
N ARG A 127 3.97 -4.44 7.40
CA ARG A 127 2.82 -5.01 8.13
C ARG A 127 1.49 -4.48 7.64
N GLU A 128 1.41 -3.20 7.31
CA GLU A 128 0.21 -2.63 6.69
C GLU A 128 -0.06 -3.24 5.32
N ALA A 129 0.97 -3.43 4.48
CA ALA A 129 0.84 -4.12 3.20
C ALA A 129 0.38 -5.59 3.38
N TYR A 130 0.89 -6.31 4.41
CA TYR A 130 0.41 -7.64 4.77
C TYR A 130 -1.08 -7.65 5.12
N ILE A 131 -1.50 -6.77 6.03
CA ILE A 131 -2.91 -6.66 6.48
C ILE A 131 -3.83 -6.32 5.29
N LYS A 132 -3.38 -5.45 4.39
CA LYS A 132 -4.10 -5.12 3.16
C LYS A 132 -4.12 -6.29 2.17
N TRP A 133 -3.05 -7.07 2.10
CA TRP A 133 -3.00 -8.28 1.27
C TRP A 133 -3.99 -9.33 1.75
N THR A 134 -3.95 -9.69 3.04
CA THR A 134 -4.85 -10.70 3.63
C THR A 134 -6.29 -10.21 3.77
N GLY A 135 -6.49 -8.89 3.86
CA GLY A 135 -7.79 -8.29 4.11
C GLY A 135 -8.31 -8.49 5.54
N GLU A 136 -7.43 -8.85 6.52
CA GLU A 136 -7.83 -9.09 7.92
C GLU A 136 -8.21 -7.81 8.69
N GLY A 137 -7.88 -6.65 8.16
CA GLY A 137 -8.18 -5.36 8.78
C GLY A 137 -7.31 -5.07 10.02
N LEU A 138 -7.63 -3.97 10.69
CA LEU A 138 -6.84 -3.45 11.84
C LEU A 138 -6.91 -4.31 13.11
N SER A 139 -7.71 -5.37 13.15
CA SER A 139 -7.82 -6.30 14.28
C SER A 139 -6.63 -7.26 14.39
N ARG A 140 -5.84 -7.38 13.33
CA ARG A 140 -4.66 -8.27 13.30
C ARG A 140 -3.57 -7.78 14.25
N ASP A 141 -3.09 -8.65 15.13
CA ASP A 141 -1.90 -8.37 15.93
C ASP A 141 -0.65 -8.40 15.04
N MET A 142 -0.10 -7.23 14.77
CA MET A 142 1.07 -7.06 13.89
C MET A 142 2.29 -7.87 14.32
N ARG A 143 2.43 -8.19 15.63
CA ARG A 143 3.55 -8.99 16.16
C ARG A 143 3.51 -10.45 15.69
N THR A 144 2.34 -10.93 15.28
CA THR A 144 2.14 -12.30 14.82
C THR A 144 2.31 -12.48 13.31
N ILE A 145 2.57 -11.40 12.58
CA ILE A 145 2.83 -11.44 11.15
C ILE A 145 4.23 -12.03 10.91
N SER A 146 4.26 -13.17 10.21
CA SER A 146 5.52 -13.81 9.80
C SER A 146 6.03 -13.19 8.50
N MET A 147 7.29 -12.78 8.48
CA MET A 147 7.95 -12.31 7.25
C MET A 147 8.24 -13.44 6.25
N ASP A 148 8.06 -14.70 6.65
CA ASP A 148 8.23 -15.87 5.77
C ASP A 148 6.93 -16.25 5.03
N GLU A 149 5.81 -15.58 5.32
CA GLU A 149 4.54 -15.82 4.67
C GLU A 149 4.41 -15.00 3.39
N GLY A 150 4.23 -15.67 2.27
CA GLY A 150 4.12 -15.01 0.96
C GLY A 150 5.43 -14.39 0.48
N SER A 151 5.31 -13.31 -0.25
CA SER A 151 6.41 -12.54 -0.80
C SER A 151 6.17 -11.05 -0.60
N HIS A 152 7.16 -10.35 -0.15
CA HIS A 152 7.09 -8.92 0.09
C HIS A 152 8.33 -8.19 -0.44
N MET A 153 8.19 -6.91 -0.69
CA MET A 153 9.29 -6.04 -1.08
C MET A 153 9.07 -4.63 -0.56
N LEU A 154 10.14 -3.99 -0.12
CA LEU A 154 10.17 -2.55 0.08
C LEU A 154 10.24 -1.85 -1.28
N LEU A 155 9.54 -0.74 -1.39
CA LEU A 155 9.51 0.10 -2.58
C LEU A 155 10.63 1.15 -2.49
N ASP A 156 11.24 1.46 -3.63
CA ASP A 156 12.23 2.54 -3.73
C ASP A 156 11.49 3.89 -3.75
N MET A 157 11.39 4.51 -2.57
CA MET A 157 10.72 5.78 -2.35
C MET A 157 11.73 6.89 -2.10
N GLU A 158 11.33 8.13 -2.36
CA GLU A 158 12.14 9.29 -1.99
C GLU A 158 12.36 9.40 -0.47
N ASP A 159 13.39 10.14 -0.07
CA ASP A 159 13.70 10.38 1.34
C ASP A 159 12.49 10.94 2.11
N GLY A 160 12.26 10.41 3.31
CA GLY A 160 11.11 10.78 4.14
C GLY A 160 9.85 9.94 3.86
N TYR A 161 9.93 8.94 2.98
CA TYR A 161 8.85 7.99 2.73
C TYR A 161 9.33 6.55 2.81
N SER A 162 8.43 5.67 3.17
CA SER A 162 8.58 4.21 3.02
C SER A 162 7.35 3.65 2.30
N GLY A 163 7.56 2.59 1.55
CA GLY A 163 6.48 1.85 0.91
C GLY A 163 6.79 0.38 0.84
N ALA A 164 5.76 -0.45 0.77
CA ALA A 164 5.89 -1.90 0.62
C ALA A 164 4.74 -2.50 -0.19
N VAL A 165 5.02 -3.63 -0.81
CA VAL A 165 4.04 -4.50 -1.45
C VAL A 165 4.14 -5.88 -0.83
N TRP A 166 2.99 -6.54 -0.67
CA TRP A 166 2.87 -7.93 -0.23
C TRP A 166 1.92 -8.72 -1.12
N ALA A 167 2.29 -9.97 -1.44
CA ALA A 167 1.48 -10.88 -2.24
C ALA A 167 1.83 -12.34 -1.90
N MET A 168 1.09 -13.32 -2.42
CA MET A 168 1.41 -14.74 -2.22
C MET A 168 2.74 -15.11 -2.89
N ASN A 169 2.96 -14.67 -4.12
CA ASN A 169 4.13 -15.02 -4.91
C ASN A 169 4.91 -13.78 -5.35
N PRO A 170 6.22 -13.91 -5.62
CA PRO A 170 7.01 -12.82 -6.20
C PRO A 170 6.40 -12.28 -7.49
N MET A 171 6.46 -10.97 -7.66
CA MET A 171 5.96 -10.26 -8.84
C MET A 171 7.05 -9.41 -9.47
N GLU A 172 6.98 -9.27 -10.80
CA GLU A 172 7.62 -8.17 -11.50
C GLU A 172 6.72 -6.95 -11.43
N ILE A 173 7.26 -5.83 -10.94
CA ILE A 173 6.50 -4.60 -10.75
C ILE A 173 7.01 -3.51 -11.68
N ASN A 174 6.09 -2.95 -12.47
CA ASN A 174 6.33 -1.76 -13.28
C ASN A 174 5.71 -0.54 -12.61
N TRP A 175 6.42 0.59 -12.65
CA TRP A 175 5.96 1.87 -12.12
C TRP A 175 5.50 2.80 -13.21
N LYS A 176 4.36 3.50 -13.01
CA LYS A 176 3.81 4.48 -13.93
C LYS A 176 3.31 5.72 -13.18
N TYR A 177 3.89 6.86 -13.51
CA TYR A 177 3.41 8.15 -12.99
C TYR A 177 2.20 8.62 -13.77
N GLU A 178 1.22 9.19 -13.07
CA GLU A 178 0.05 9.86 -13.66
C GLU A 178 -0.19 11.19 -12.96
N ASP A 179 -0.35 12.24 -13.75
CA ASP A 179 -0.76 13.54 -13.23
C ASP A 179 -2.29 13.58 -13.15
N ILE A 180 -2.83 13.47 -11.93
CA ILE A 180 -4.28 13.41 -11.70
C ILE A 180 -4.83 14.82 -11.53
N ILE A 181 -5.79 15.16 -12.40
CA ILE A 181 -6.57 16.38 -12.35
C ILE A 181 -8.01 16.00 -12.03
N LEU A 182 -8.55 16.61 -10.98
CA LEU A 182 -9.96 16.52 -10.64
C LEU A 182 -10.70 17.58 -11.42
N GLY A 183 -11.70 17.17 -12.21
CA GLY A 183 -12.54 18.06 -13.01
C GLY A 183 -13.64 18.72 -12.20
#